data_b4b294fad77bccfbd6f80e6130308de8
#
_entry.id   b4b294fad77bccfbd6f80e6130308de8
#
_cell.length_a   1.000
_cell.length_b   1.000
_cell.length_c   1.000
_cell.angle_alpha   90.00
_cell.angle_beta   90.00
_cell.angle_gamma   90.00
#
_symmetry.space_group_name_H-M   'P 1'
#
loop_
_entity.id
_entity.type
_entity.pdbx_description
1 polymer ?
#
loop_
_entity_poly.entity_id
_entity_poly.type
_entity_poly.pdbx_seq_one_letter_code
_entity_poly.pdbx_strand_id
1 'polypeptide(L)' 'MDVTVAIDCMGGDHGPHVTVPAALKYLQQDPEVNIVLVGISDAIEAELRAAKMVQNTRIRLH' A
#
# COMPACT_ATOMS: atom_id res chain seq x y z
N MET A 1 16.49 5.75 9.55
CA MET A 1 15.38 5.96 10.50
C MET A 1 14.08 5.43 9.89
N ASP A 2 13.40 4.57 10.60
CA ASP A 2 12.17 3.97 10.07
C ASP A 2 11.00 4.92 10.24
N VAL A 3 10.30 5.17 9.15
CA VAL A 3 9.09 5.98 9.15
C VAL A 3 7.94 5.13 8.64
N THR A 4 6.81 5.18 9.34
CA THR A 4 5.60 4.46 8.94
C THR A 4 4.55 5.47 8.48
N VAL A 5 4.04 5.28 7.28
CA VAL A 5 3.02 6.14 6.68
C VAL A 5 1.76 5.33 6.47
N ALA A 6 0.63 5.84 6.98
CA ALA A 6 -0.67 5.24 6.76
C ALA A 6 -1.32 5.88 5.54
N ILE A 7 -1.81 5.05 4.63
CA ILE A 7 -2.44 5.50 3.39
C ILE A 7 -3.86 4.95 3.34
N ASP A 8 -4.84 5.86 3.25
CA ASP A 8 -6.24 5.48 3.09
C ASP A 8 -6.49 5.10 1.64
N CYS A 9 -6.64 3.80 1.40
CA CYS A 9 -6.86 3.28 0.05
C CYS A 9 -8.31 3.37 -0.42
N MET A 10 -9.23 3.68 0.49
CA MET A 10 -10.65 3.74 0.17
C MET A 10 -11.17 5.16 0.05
N GLY A 11 -10.34 6.14 0.33
CA GLY A 11 -10.71 7.55 0.21
C GLY A 11 -10.63 8.03 -1.24
N GLY A 12 -11.40 9.07 -1.54
CA GLY A 12 -11.41 9.68 -2.87
C GLY A 12 -12.20 8.88 -3.89
N ASP A 13 -12.04 9.24 -5.16
CA ASP A 13 -12.86 8.73 -6.25
C ASP A 13 -12.27 7.50 -6.93
N HIS A 14 -11.05 7.11 -6.58
CA HIS A 14 -10.31 6.14 -7.40
C HIS A 14 -10.14 4.76 -6.76
N GLY A 15 -10.18 4.69 -5.44
CA GLY A 15 -10.07 3.42 -4.72
C GLY A 15 -8.69 2.78 -4.79
N PRO A 16 -8.60 1.49 -4.35
CA PRO A 16 -7.32 0.80 -4.20
C PRO A 16 -6.53 0.62 -5.48
N HIS A 17 -7.19 0.48 -6.63
CA HIS A 17 -6.47 0.23 -7.87
C HIS A 17 -5.63 1.43 -8.32
N VAL A 18 -5.84 2.59 -7.73
CA VAL A 18 -5.01 3.78 -7.96
C VAL A 18 -4.08 4.03 -6.78
N THR A 19 -4.62 3.94 -5.56
CA THR A 19 -3.84 4.27 -4.36
C THR A 19 -2.78 3.24 -4.04
N VAL A 20 -3.05 1.94 -4.26
CA VAL A 20 -2.06 0.90 -3.99
C VAL A 20 -0.85 1.01 -4.92
N PRO A 21 -1.01 1.13 -6.26
CA PRO A 21 0.17 1.33 -7.11
C PRO A 21 0.96 2.59 -6.76
N ALA A 22 0.29 3.67 -6.40
CA ALA A 22 0.96 4.90 -5.99
C ALA A 22 1.77 4.70 -4.71
N ALA A 23 1.21 3.96 -3.74
CA ALA A 23 1.90 3.63 -2.50
C ALA A 23 3.14 2.77 -2.76
N LEU A 24 3.02 1.79 -3.66
CA LEU A 24 4.14 0.91 -4.01
C LEU A 24 5.27 1.69 -4.69
N LYS A 25 4.92 2.64 -5.54
CA LYS A 25 5.92 3.50 -6.18
C LYS A 25 6.67 4.32 -5.14
N TYR A 26 5.95 4.88 -4.18
CA TYR A 26 6.55 5.62 -3.08
C TYR A 26 7.50 4.74 -2.27
N LEU A 27 7.07 3.50 -1.98
CA LEU A 27 7.87 2.54 -1.24
C LEU A 27 9.19 2.23 -1.95
N GLN A 28 9.17 2.15 -3.28
CA GLN A 28 10.37 1.90 -4.06
C GLN A 28 11.33 3.07 -4.04
N GLN A 29 10.82 4.28 -3.93
CA GLN A 29 11.63 5.50 -3.94
C GLN A 29 12.27 5.80 -2.60
N ASP A 30 11.72 5.26 -1.52
CA ASP A 30 12.21 5.53 -0.17
C ASP A 30 12.43 4.20 0.57
N PRO A 31 13.67 3.74 0.69
CA PRO A 31 13.95 2.45 1.31
C PRO A 31 13.73 2.41 2.82
N GLU A 32 13.56 3.55 3.46
CA GLU A 32 13.38 3.62 4.92
C GLU A 32 11.92 3.70 5.35
N VAL A 33 11.00 3.76 4.40
CA VAL A 33 9.58 3.91 4.70
C VAL A 33 8.90 2.56 4.83
N ASN A 34 7.99 2.46 5.80
CA ASN A 34 7.03 1.37 5.92
C ASN A 34 5.64 1.93 5.68
N ILE A 35 4.76 1.15 5.07
CA ILE A 35 3.44 1.61 4.69
C ILE A 35 2.37 0.76 5.35
N VAL A 36 1.35 1.42 5.89
CA VAL A 36 0.13 0.76 6.36
C VAL A 36 -0.99 1.17 5.40
N LEU A 37 -1.55 0.19 4.70
CA LEU A 37 -2.66 0.41 3.78
C LEU A 37 -3.97 0.22 4.54
N VAL A 38 -4.78 1.25 4.60
CA VAL A 38 -6.04 1.26 5.34
C VAL A 38 -7.19 1.11 4.38
N GLY A 39 -8.07 0.13 4.63
CA GLY A 39 -9.23 -0.08 3.78
C GLY A 39 -9.74 -1.51 3.83
N ILE A 40 -10.49 -1.91 2.82
CA ILE A 40 -11.03 -3.26 2.72
C ILE A 40 -9.91 -4.21 2.29
N SER A 41 -9.58 -5.16 3.17
CA SER A 41 -8.43 -6.06 2.99
C SER A 41 -8.45 -6.80 1.66
N ASP A 42 -9.59 -7.36 1.29
CA ASP A 42 -9.69 -8.16 0.06
C ASP A 42 -9.35 -7.34 -1.18
N ALA A 43 -9.84 -6.10 -1.24
CA ALA A 43 -9.57 -5.21 -2.37
C ALA A 43 -8.10 -4.81 -2.44
N ILE A 44 -7.51 -4.51 -1.28
CA ILE A 44 -6.10 -4.13 -1.20
C ILE A 44 -5.22 -5.33 -1.55
N GLU A 45 -5.54 -6.50 -1.02
CA GLU A 45 -4.77 -7.72 -1.31
C GLU A 45 -4.79 -8.08 -2.78
N ALA A 46 -5.93 -7.89 -3.45
CA ALA A 46 -6.03 -8.14 -4.88
C ALA A 46 -5.06 -7.27 -5.66
N GLU A 47 -4.93 -6.00 -5.28
CA GLU A 47 -4.01 -5.08 -5.94
C GLU A 47 -2.56 -5.42 -5.63
N LEU A 48 -2.25 -5.81 -4.41
CA LEU A 48 -0.90 -6.24 -4.03
C LEU A 48 -0.50 -7.51 -4.77
N ARG A 49 -1.45 -8.44 -4.93
CA ARG A 49 -1.21 -9.68 -5.66
C ARG A 49 -0.92 -9.40 -7.12
N ALA A 50 -1.67 -8.50 -7.73
CA ALA A 50 -1.44 -8.10 -9.12
C ALA A 50 -0.06 -7.48 -9.30
N ALA A 51 0.45 -6.78 -8.29
CA ALA A 51 1.78 -6.18 -8.31
C ALA A 51 2.87 -7.12 -7.79
N LYS A 52 2.51 -8.33 -7.34
CA LYS A 52 3.42 -9.34 -6.77
C LYS A 52 4.11 -8.83 -5.50
N MET A 53 3.39 -8.08 -4.69
CA MET A 53 3.94 -7.46 -3.47
C MET A 53 3.29 -7.96 -2.18
N VAL A 54 2.57 -9.07 -2.24
CA VAL A 54 1.83 -9.60 -1.08
C VAL A 54 2.75 -9.92 0.10
N GLN A 55 3.98 -10.34 -0.19
CA GLN A 55 4.91 -10.81 0.83
C GLN A 55 5.92 -9.73 1.24
N ASN A 56 5.68 -8.49 0.88
CA ASN A 56 6.58 -7.42 1.26
C ASN A 56 6.42 -7.07 2.74
N THR A 57 7.49 -7.21 3.52
CA THR A 57 7.45 -6.99 4.96
C THR A 57 7.30 -5.51 5.35
N ARG A 58 7.50 -4.60 4.42
CA ARG A 58 7.35 -3.16 4.65
C ARG A 58 5.93 -2.68 4.44
N ILE A 59 5.03 -3.57 4.06
CA ILE A 59 3.62 -3.24 3.78
C ILE A 59 2.74 -4.00 4.77
N ARG A 60 1.84 -3.26 5.43
CA ARG A 60 0.84 -3.84 6.33
C ARG A 60 -0.53 -3.36 5.91
N LEU A 61 -1.54 -4.18 6.20
CA LEU A 61 -2.95 -3.83 6.02
C LEU A 61 -3.59 -3.58 7.38
N HIS A 62 -4.50 -2.63 7.38
CA HIS A 62 -5.24 -2.30 8.61
C HIS A 62 -6.73 -2.24 8.37
#